data_8b4d2450385b88075ad5e0148c3aaa77
#
_entry.id   8b4d2450385b88075ad5e0148c3aaa77
#
_cell.length_a   1.000
_cell.length_b   1.000
_cell.length_c   1.000
_cell.angle_alpha   90.00
_cell.angle_beta   90.00
_cell.angle_gamma   90.00
#
_symmetry.space_group_name_H-M   'P 1'
#
loop_
_entity.id
_entity.type
_entity.pdbx_description
1 polymer ?
#
loop_
_entity_poly.entity_id
_entity_poly.type
_entity_poly.pdbx_seq_one_letter_code
_entity_poly.pdbx_strand_id
1 'polypeptide(L)'
;MRLYIAILFVASLFCLNAFNSIAQTFSPPPLFFAGMDGILISDDGMDIPIWGYGLLSDGYITAPGPLLEYETGDEVNLAFVNNSPESHTIHLHGLDVDQANDGVPTTSFLVIMDEIGAYSFTASEPGTFLYHCHVTTTLHLTMGMYGMILVRHPGGVLFEGGPSYYSDAPLLFSDLEIATNLDPVQSYPFHDIRPDYFMVNGRSGSQLETGSTGIPGESGTIISCPNGESIALRLGSMAYTLTKIIIPPELEGMCYMSDGRPVPTPFGVEEIDIYPGERFTILISPEAEYDGSIEVQSWDMVNSEYLNSNFVRIRDAALNIGTPHIQSPLSLSISPNPSSNFITVNTNDARSIEDWAIYNASGKIVLEGQTDLHLMRVDISSLESGSYILESINGQNHYRARFIR
;
A
#
# COMPACT_ATOMS: atom_id res chain seq x y z
N MET A 1 -55.65 37.84 16.53
CA MET A 1 -54.92 36.83 17.34
C MET A 1 -54.91 35.42 16.72
N ARG A 2 -55.33 35.24 15.47
CA ARG A 2 -55.29 33.92 14.74
C ARG A 2 -54.33 33.88 13.56
N LEU A 3 -53.65 34.97 13.25
CA LEU A 3 -52.71 35.02 12.11
C LEU A 3 -51.23 34.78 12.49
N TYR A 4 -50.88 34.99 13.77
CA TYR A 4 -49.50 34.81 14.26
C TYR A 4 -49.14 33.37 14.59
N ILE A 5 -50.12 32.48 14.82
CA ILE A 5 -49.86 31.05 15.14
C ILE A 5 -49.56 30.23 13.87
N ALA A 6 -50.08 30.66 12.71
CA ALA A 6 -49.83 29.94 11.45
C ALA A 6 -48.41 30.17 10.89
N ILE A 7 -47.80 31.35 11.16
CA ILE A 7 -46.43 31.68 10.67
C ILE A 7 -45.36 30.96 11.49
N LEU A 8 -45.57 30.73 12.78
CA LEU A 8 -44.65 29.99 13.64
C LEU A 8 -44.65 28.48 13.35
N PHE A 9 -45.78 27.93 12.85
CA PHE A 9 -45.82 26.50 12.48
C PHE A 9 -45.20 26.19 11.12
N VAL A 10 -45.18 27.15 10.18
CA VAL A 10 -44.53 26.99 8.88
C VAL A 10 -43.02 27.18 9.02
N ALA A 11 -42.54 28.07 9.90
CA ALA A 11 -41.13 28.26 10.16
C ALA A 11 -40.49 27.05 10.89
N SER A 12 -41.25 26.37 11.78
CA SER A 12 -40.76 25.16 12.46
C SER A 12 -40.77 23.92 11.57
N LEU A 13 -41.63 23.85 10.53
CA LEU A 13 -41.59 22.76 9.54
C LEU A 13 -40.45 22.93 8.52
N PHE A 14 -40.04 24.17 8.23
CA PHE A 14 -38.89 24.42 7.35
C PHE A 14 -37.55 24.20 8.04
N CYS A 15 -37.43 24.39 9.35
CA CYS A 15 -36.23 24.07 10.10
C CYS A 15 -36.03 22.57 10.39
N LEU A 16 -37.11 21.77 10.38
CA LEU A 16 -37.01 20.31 10.56
C LEU A 16 -36.66 19.55 9.28
N ASN A 17 -36.76 20.18 8.10
CA ASN A 17 -36.34 19.58 6.83
C ASN A 17 -34.89 19.92 6.43
N ALA A 18 -34.18 20.75 7.20
CA ALA A 18 -32.78 21.10 6.91
C ALA A 18 -31.77 20.20 7.62
N PHE A 19 -32.19 19.20 8.41
CA PHE A 19 -31.31 18.26 9.11
C PHE A 19 -31.51 16.79 8.72
N ASN A 20 -32.22 16.53 7.62
CA ASN A 20 -32.02 15.27 6.92
C ASN A 20 -30.81 15.41 5.95
N SER A 21 -29.63 15.66 6.47
CA SER A 21 -28.45 15.20 5.78
C SER A 21 -28.59 13.67 5.70
N ILE A 22 -28.90 13.19 4.55
CA ILE A 22 -28.86 11.77 4.21
C ILE A 22 -27.43 11.34 4.55
N ALA A 23 -27.26 10.66 5.69
CA ALA A 23 -26.10 9.83 5.87
C ALA A 23 -26.18 8.83 4.70
N GLN A 24 -25.41 9.09 3.65
CA GLN A 24 -25.21 8.11 2.60
C GLN A 24 -24.61 6.89 3.30
N THR A 25 -25.45 5.89 3.53
CA THR A 25 -24.98 4.59 3.98
C THR A 25 -24.24 3.99 2.80
N PHE A 26 -22.93 4.18 2.76
CA PHE A 26 -22.09 3.47 1.82
C PHE A 26 -22.27 1.96 2.07
N SER A 27 -22.61 1.25 1.04
CA SER A 27 -22.72 -0.21 1.07
C SER A 27 -21.92 -0.76 -0.12
N PRO A 28 -20.81 -1.40 0.08
CA PRO A 28 -20.16 -1.75 1.36
C PRO A 28 -19.55 -0.53 2.09
N PRO A 29 -19.25 -0.64 3.41
CA PRO A 29 -18.54 0.41 4.14
C PRO A 29 -17.13 0.61 3.54
N PRO A 30 -16.51 1.79 3.72
CA PRO A 30 -15.16 2.01 3.23
C PRO A 30 -14.21 0.97 3.82
N LEU A 31 -13.41 0.35 2.96
CA LEU A 31 -12.36 -0.58 3.35
C LEU A 31 -11.01 0.10 3.53
N PHE A 32 -10.92 1.37 3.16
CA PHE A 32 -9.70 2.14 2.96
C PHE A 32 -9.72 3.40 3.82
N PHE A 33 -8.56 3.84 4.31
CA PHE A 33 -8.45 5.12 5.00
C PHE A 33 -7.14 5.84 4.65
N ALA A 34 -7.16 7.17 4.80
CA ALA A 34 -5.99 8.03 4.73
C ALA A 34 -5.56 8.44 6.14
N GLY A 35 -4.25 8.46 6.40
CA GLY A 35 -3.67 8.84 7.68
C GLY A 35 -2.31 9.52 7.54
N MET A 36 -1.83 10.16 8.62
CA MET A 36 -0.58 10.90 8.67
C MET A 36 0.34 10.45 9.82
N ASP A 37 0.07 9.32 10.43
CA ASP A 37 0.73 8.82 11.64
C ASP A 37 1.46 7.48 11.44
N GLY A 38 1.82 7.15 10.19
CA GLY A 38 2.55 5.94 9.87
C GLY A 38 4.04 6.04 10.12
N ILE A 39 4.66 4.88 10.24
CA ILE A 39 6.12 4.73 10.33
C ILE A 39 6.56 3.68 9.32
N LEU A 40 7.51 4.05 8.47
CA LEU A 40 8.24 3.11 7.64
C LEU A 40 9.59 2.83 8.31
N ILE A 41 9.96 1.56 8.40
CA ILE A 41 11.26 1.16 8.95
C ILE A 41 12.19 0.88 7.78
N SER A 42 13.27 1.66 7.67
CA SER A 42 14.31 1.45 6.65
C SER A 42 15.13 0.19 6.89
N ASP A 43 15.95 -0.21 5.93
CA ASP A 43 16.81 -1.38 6.02
C ASP A 43 17.95 -1.24 7.06
N ASP A 44 18.34 -0.01 7.39
CA ASP A 44 19.28 0.29 8.47
C ASP A 44 18.60 0.49 9.84
N GLY A 45 17.26 0.31 9.90
CA GLY A 45 16.47 0.34 11.13
C GLY A 45 16.01 1.73 11.56
N MET A 46 16.07 2.73 10.69
CA MET A 46 15.56 4.06 10.98
C MET A 46 14.03 4.11 10.88
N ASP A 47 13.36 4.69 11.87
CA ASP A 47 11.94 4.98 11.87
C ASP A 47 11.68 6.27 11.08
N ILE A 48 11.05 6.17 9.92
CA ILE A 48 10.75 7.29 9.04
C ILE A 48 9.24 7.59 9.12
N PRO A 49 8.82 8.79 9.58
CA PRO A 49 7.42 9.17 9.55
C PRO A 49 6.88 9.20 8.12
N ILE A 50 5.71 8.63 7.91
CA ILE A 50 5.02 8.62 6.61
C ILE A 50 3.56 9.03 6.75
N TRP A 51 3.02 9.57 5.69
CA TRP A 51 1.60 9.65 5.42
C TRP A 51 1.23 8.58 4.41
N GLY A 52 0.00 8.11 4.44
CA GLY A 52 -0.33 7.01 3.53
C GLY A 52 -1.78 6.61 3.55
N TYR A 53 -2.03 5.51 2.86
CA TYR A 53 -3.29 4.83 2.87
C TYR A 53 -3.16 3.47 3.55
N GLY A 54 -4.25 2.98 4.13
CA GLY A 54 -4.31 1.69 4.78
C GLY A 54 -5.68 1.03 4.64
N LEU A 55 -5.73 -0.28 4.87
CA LEU A 55 -7.01 -0.98 5.03
C LEU A 55 -7.53 -0.76 6.44
N LEU A 56 -8.83 -0.49 6.57
CA LEU A 56 -9.47 -0.32 7.89
C LEU A 56 -9.37 -1.59 8.75
N SER A 57 -9.33 -2.77 8.11
CA SER A 57 -9.10 -4.03 8.81
C SER A 57 -7.77 -4.09 9.54
N ASP A 58 -6.76 -3.44 9.00
CA ASP A 58 -5.39 -3.51 9.49
C ASP A 58 -5.10 -2.43 10.54
N GLY A 59 -5.79 -1.27 10.41
CA GLY A 59 -5.74 -0.17 11.37
C GLY A 59 -4.45 0.64 11.34
N TYR A 60 -3.63 0.51 10.28
CA TYR A 60 -2.41 1.29 10.05
C TYR A 60 -2.28 1.63 8.56
N ILE A 61 -1.51 2.67 8.28
CA ILE A 61 -1.16 3.10 6.92
C ILE A 61 0.21 2.58 6.52
N THR A 62 0.43 2.42 5.22
CA THR A 62 1.70 2.00 4.63
C THR A 62 2.13 2.95 3.50
N ALA A 63 3.39 2.91 3.13
CA ALA A 63 3.94 3.54 1.94
C ALA A 63 4.84 2.53 1.21
N PRO A 64 4.44 2.06 0.01
CA PRO A 64 3.17 2.37 -0.66
C PRO A 64 1.95 1.87 0.11
N GLY A 65 0.79 2.48 -0.18
CA GLY A 65 -0.51 1.99 0.28
C GLY A 65 -0.87 0.62 -0.33
N PRO A 66 -2.00 0.01 0.09
CA PRO A 66 -2.40 -1.32 -0.34
C PRO A 66 -2.51 -1.45 -1.86
N LEU A 67 -2.12 -2.61 -2.40
CA LEU A 67 -2.37 -2.96 -3.79
C LEU A 67 -3.88 -3.12 -4.01
N LEU A 68 -4.44 -2.39 -4.99
CA LEU A 68 -5.82 -2.53 -5.40
C LEU A 68 -5.91 -3.42 -6.64
N GLU A 69 -6.78 -4.42 -6.60
CA GLU A 69 -6.86 -5.45 -7.63
C GLU A 69 -8.28 -5.58 -8.15
N TYR A 70 -8.44 -5.49 -9.47
CA TYR A 70 -9.73 -5.59 -10.16
C TYR A 70 -9.61 -6.48 -11.41
N GLU A 71 -10.75 -6.92 -11.92
CA GLU A 71 -10.85 -7.52 -13.25
C GLU A 71 -11.52 -6.53 -14.25
N THR A 72 -11.19 -6.68 -15.52
CA THR A 72 -11.84 -5.88 -16.58
C THR A 72 -13.35 -6.09 -16.56
N GLY A 73 -14.09 -5.00 -16.43
CA GLY A 73 -15.55 -4.97 -16.33
C GLY A 73 -16.06 -4.82 -14.89
N ASP A 74 -15.21 -4.84 -13.89
CA ASP A 74 -15.64 -4.61 -12.50
C ASP A 74 -16.22 -3.20 -12.33
N GLU A 75 -17.41 -3.14 -11.71
CA GLU A 75 -18.01 -1.90 -11.22
C GLU A 75 -17.46 -1.60 -9.83
N VAL A 76 -16.54 -0.65 -9.75
CA VAL A 76 -15.81 -0.32 -8.54
C VAL A 76 -16.47 0.84 -7.80
N ASN A 77 -16.62 0.71 -6.49
CA ASN A 77 -16.91 1.81 -5.57
C ASN A 77 -15.78 1.89 -4.54
N LEU A 78 -14.77 2.69 -4.83
CA LEU A 78 -13.62 2.90 -3.95
C LEU A 78 -13.96 3.99 -2.93
N ALA A 79 -14.38 3.58 -1.75
CA ALA A 79 -14.68 4.48 -0.66
C ALA A 79 -13.53 4.51 0.36
N PHE A 80 -13.15 5.71 0.82
CA PHE A 80 -12.18 5.89 1.88
C PHE A 80 -12.63 6.90 2.92
N VAL A 81 -12.21 6.71 4.15
CA VAL A 81 -12.38 7.68 5.23
C VAL A 81 -11.08 8.45 5.44
N ASN A 82 -11.16 9.74 5.68
CA ASN A 82 -10.00 10.54 6.03
C ASN A 82 -9.86 10.64 7.55
N ASN A 83 -8.87 9.94 8.11
CA ASN A 83 -8.56 9.93 9.56
C ASN A 83 -7.45 10.94 9.92
N SER A 84 -7.17 11.91 9.05
CA SER A 84 -6.09 12.89 9.26
C SER A 84 -6.62 14.33 9.31
N PRO A 85 -5.86 15.28 9.87
CA PRO A 85 -6.28 16.68 9.97
C PRO A 85 -6.26 17.43 8.62
N GLU A 86 -5.59 16.90 7.59
CA GLU A 86 -5.54 17.49 6.26
C GLU A 86 -6.57 16.87 5.32
N SER A 87 -6.91 17.59 4.25
CA SER A 87 -7.77 17.06 3.21
C SER A 87 -7.01 16.11 2.31
N HIS A 88 -7.65 15.03 1.88
CA HIS A 88 -7.06 14.07 0.94
C HIS A 88 -7.98 13.74 -0.22
N THR A 89 -7.40 13.18 -1.27
CA THR A 89 -8.12 12.59 -2.41
C THR A 89 -7.42 11.29 -2.81
N ILE A 90 -8.06 10.51 -3.68
CA ILE A 90 -7.42 9.41 -4.41
C ILE A 90 -7.56 9.72 -5.89
N HIS A 91 -6.47 10.18 -6.52
CA HIS A 91 -6.39 10.32 -7.97
C HIS A 91 -6.09 8.94 -8.59
N LEU A 92 -6.91 8.55 -9.56
CA LEU A 92 -6.83 7.28 -10.27
C LEU A 92 -5.95 7.43 -11.51
N HIS A 93 -4.65 7.42 -11.31
CA HIS A 93 -3.66 7.75 -12.33
C HIS A 93 -3.60 6.72 -13.47
N GLY A 94 -4.03 7.14 -14.64
CA GLY A 94 -3.99 6.36 -15.89
C GLY A 94 -5.24 5.53 -16.17
N LEU A 95 -6.18 5.41 -15.23
CA LEU A 95 -7.49 4.84 -15.49
C LEU A 95 -8.38 5.81 -16.26
N ASP A 96 -9.19 5.29 -17.19
CA ASP A 96 -10.19 6.07 -17.92
C ASP A 96 -11.44 6.24 -17.05
N VAL A 97 -11.48 7.33 -16.29
CA VAL A 97 -12.59 7.69 -15.40
C VAL A 97 -13.13 9.07 -15.77
N ASP A 98 -14.37 9.35 -15.40
CA ASP A 98 -14.91 10.69 -15.57
C ASP A 98 -14.29 11.67 -14.56
N GLN A 99 -14.38 12.97 -14.83
CA GLN A 99 -13.77 14.03 -14.02
C GLN A 99 -14.30 14.05 -12.57
N ALA A 100 -15.53 13.63 -12.31
CA ALA A 100 -16.09 13.62 -10.98
C ALA A 100 -15.45 12.53 -10.11
N ASN A 101 -14.95 11.47 -10.73
CA ASN A 101 -14.30 10.33 -10.09
C ASN A 101 -12.78 10.29 -10.26
N ASP A 102 -12.18 11.33 -10.83
CA ASP A 102 -10.73 11.39 -11.12
C ASP A 102 -9.87 11.70 -9.88
N GLY A 103 -10.46 12.23 -8.81
CA GLY A 103 -9.75 12.55 -7.57
C GLY A 103 -8.87 13.81 -7.64
N VAL A 104 -8.95 14.58 -8.72
CA VAL A 104 -8.32 15.92 -8.82
C VAL A 104 -9.21 16.94 -8.14
N PRO A 105 -8.74 17.71 -7.13
CA PRO A 105 -9.59 18.57 -6.31
C PRO A 105 -10.43 19.61 -7.08
N THR A 106 -9.94 20.09 -8.22
CA THR A 106 -10.61 21.11 -9.03
C THR A 106 -11.74 20.58 -9.91
N THR A 107 -11.76 19.29 -10.18
CA THR A 107 -12.72 18.61 -11.07
C THR A 107 -13.55 17.56 -10.35
N SER A 108 -13.06 17.07 -9.21
CA SER A 108 -13.69 16.07 -8.37
C SER A 108 -14.05 16.68 -7.00
N PHE A 109 -13.59 16.10 -5.89
CA PHE A 109 -13.91 16.57 -4.53
C PHE A 109 -12.70 16.36 -3.59
N LEU A 110 -12.76 17.06 -2.45
CA LEU A 110 -11.85 16.87 -1.31
C LEU A 110 -12.57 16.08 -0.24
N VAL A 111 -11.85 15.24 0.47
CA VAL A 111 -12.35 14.55 1.67
C VAL A 111 -11.64 15.15 2.87
N ILE A 112 -12.37 15.90 3.68
CA ILE A 112 -11.86 16.53 4.90
C ILE A 112 -11.87 15.53 6.06
N MET A 113 -11.25 15.89 7.17
CA MET A 113 -11.16 15.06 8.37
C MET A 113 -12.52 14.49 8.79
N ASP A 114 -12.54 13.20 9.13
CA ASP A 114 -13.70 12.42 9.56
C ASP A 114 -14.81 12.26 8.49
N GLU A 115 -14.57 12.68 7.24
CA GLU A 115 -15.48 12.44 6.12
C GLU A 115 -15.11 11.21 5.32
N ILE A 116 -16.11 10.70 4.58
CA ILE A 116 -15.95 9.59 3.63
C ILE A 116 -16.11 10.13 2.22
N GLY A 117 -15.14 9.86 1.37
CA GLY A 117 -15.24 10.04 -0.08
C GLY A 117 -15.38 8.71 -0.80
N ALA A 118 -16.02 8.72 -1.96
CA ALA A 118 -16.15 7.54 -2.80
C ALA A 118 -15.98 7.89 -4.28
N TYR A 119 -15.22 7.08 -4.98
CA TYR A 119 -15.02 7.12 -6.43
C TYR A 119 -15.69 5.91 -7.04
N SER A 120 -16.57 6.14 -8.04
CA SER A 120 -17.28 5.08 -8.72
C SER A 120 -16.84 5.05 -10.19
N PHE A 121 -16.35 3.91 -10.64
CA PHE A 121 -15.87 3.74 -12.01
C PHE A 121 -15.97 2.28 -12.45
N THR A 122 -15.94 2.06 -13.76
CA THR A 122 -15.76 0.72 -14.33
C THR A 122 -14.29 0.50 -14.64
N ALA A 123 -13.70 -0.60 -14.19
CA ALA A 123 -12.35 -1.00 -14.55
C ALA A 123 -12.35 -1.51 -16.02
N SER A 124 -12.36 -0.59 -16.99
CA SER A 124 -12.63 -0.89 -18.40
C SER A 124 -11.48 -1.55 -19.14
N GLU A 125 -10.24 -1.28 -18.74
CA GLU A 125 -9.03 -1.70 -19.46
C GLU A 125 -8.07 -2.46 -18.54
N PRO A 126 -7.54 -3.61 -19.00
CA PRO A 126 -6.52 -4.33 -18.25
C PRO A 126 -5.20 -3.57 -18.28
N GLY A 127 -4.47 -3.55 -17.17
CA GLY A 127 -3.19 -2.86 -17.10
C GLY A 127 -2.65 -2.64 -15.71
N THR A 128 -1.53 -1.93 -15.66
CA THR A 128 -0.90 -1.44 -14.44
C THR A 128 -1.16 0.07 -14.32
N PHE A 129 -1.73 0.48 -13.20
CA PHE A 129 -2.11 1.86 -12.91
C PHE A 129 -1.62 2.25 -11.53
N LEU A 130 -1.71 3.54 -11.21
CA LEU A 130 -1.32 4.06 -9.90
C LEU A 130 -2.49 4.79 -9.25
N TYR A 131 -2.44 4.96 -7.95
CA TYR A 131 -3.30 5.90 -7.24
C TYR A 131 -2.46 6.75 -6.30
N HIS A 132 -2.86 7.99 -6.09
CA HIS A 132 -2.15 8.89 -5.17
C HIS A 132 -3.01 10.07 -4.73
N CYS A 133 -2.58 10.74 -3.65
CA CYS A 133 -3.20 11.98 -3.23
C CYS A 133 -2.88 13.11 -4.22
N HIS A 134 -3.89 13.94 -4.53
CA HIS A 134 -3.74 15.09 -5.41
C HIS A 134 -3.93 16.43 -4.69
N VAL A 135 -3.94 16.43 -3.35
CA VAL A 135 -3.92 17.62 -2.50
C VAL A 135 -2.47 17.92 -2.15
N THR A 136 -1.98 19.15 -2.39
CA THR A 136 -0.56 19.50 -2.19
C THR A 136 0.35 18.39 -2.72
N THR A 137 0.11 17.98 -3.95
CA THR A 137 0.52 16.70 -4.55
C THR A 137 1.95 16.32 -4.24
N THR A 138 2.91 17.24 -4.49
CA THR A 138 4.33 16.97 -4.27
C THR A 138 4.62 16.55 -2.83
N LEU A 139 4.07 17.28 -1.83
CA LEU A 139 4.28 16.95 -0.42
C LEU A 139 3.67 15.61 -0.06
N HIS A 140 2.39 15.38 -0.43
CA HIS A 140 1.70 14.15 -0.05
C HIS A 140 2.33 12.91 -0.72
N LEU A 141 2.85 13.05 -1.95
CA LEU A 141 3.59 11.96 -2.60
C LEU A 141 4.91 11.69 -1.88
N THR A 142 5.71 12.73 -1.60
CA THR A 142 6.98 12.59 -0.87
C THR A 142 6.76 11.94 0.50
N MET A 143 5.62 12.22 1.15
CA MET A 143 5.28 11.61 2.44
C MET A 143 4.80 10.16 2.33
N GLY A 144 4.47 9.63 1.12
CA GLY A 144 4.10 8.22 0.94
C GLY A 144 2.66 7.94 0.51
N MET A 145 1.86 8.96 0.16
CA MET A 145 0.45 8.81 -0.17
C MET A 145 0.22 8.36 -1.63
N TYR A 146 0.61 7.14 -1.93
CA TYR A 146 0.48 6.51 -3.24
C TYR A 146 0.39 4.99 -3.13
N GLY A 147 -0.04 4.34 -4.22
CA GLY A 147 -0.04 2.89 -4.37
C GLY A 147 -0.30 2.46 -5.81
N MET A 148 -0.45 1.16 -6.03
CA MET A 148 -0.65 0.57 -7.36
C MET A 148 -2.05 -0.01 -7.49
N ILE A 149 -2.57 0.03 -8.73
CA ILE A 149 -3.81 -0.64 -9.14
C ILE A 149 -3.46 -1.62 -10.25
N LEU A 150 -3.89 -2.87 -10.11
CA LEU A 150 -3.86 -3.86 -11.16
C LEU A 150 -5.27 -4.14 -11.65
N VAL A 151 -5.48 -4.01 -12.96
CA VAL A 151 -6.70 -4.51 -13.60
C VAL A 151 -6.30 -5.69 -14.49
N ARG A 152 -6.85 -6.87 -14.22
CA ARG A 152 -6.57 -8.09 -14.97
C ARG A 152 -7.61 -8.34 -16.04
N HIS A 153 -7.16 -8.86 -17.17
CA HIS A 153 -8.08 -9.42 -18.17
C HIS A 153 -8.53 -10.81 -17.69
N PRO A 154 -9.84 -11.13 -17.75
CA PRO A 154 -10.29 -12.48 -17.45
C PRO A 154 -9.68 -13.49 -18.42
N GLY A 155 -9.34 -14.69 -17.91
CA GLY A 155 -8.74 -15.75 -18.72
C GLY A 155 -7.21 -15.83 -18.70
N GLY A 156 -6.53 -15.07 -17.81
CA GLY A 156 -5.09 -15.21 -17.56
C GLY A 156 -4.21 -14.74 -18.73
N VAL A 157 -4.69 -13.76 -19.48
CA VAL A 157 -3.93 -13.07 -20.55
C VAL A 157 -3.72 -11.60 -20.18
N LEU A 158 -2.70 -10.95 -20.72
CA LEU A 158 -2.42 -9.54 -20.40
C LEU A 158 -3.53 -8.59 -20.88
N PHE A 159 -4.12 -8.89 -22.05
CA PHE A 159 -5.21 -8.14 -22.68
C PHE A 159 -5.85 -9.04 -23.74
N GLU A 160 -6.98 -8.64 -24.32
CA GLU A 160 -7.69 -9.41 -25.35
C GLU A 160 -6.76 -9.72 -26.55
N GLY A 161 -6.52 -11.02 -26.80
CA GLY A 161 -5.59 -11.49 -27.83
C GLY A 161 -4.10 -11.37 -27.44
N GLY A 162 -3.79 -10.94 -26.23
CA GLY A 162 -2.43 -10.86 -25.69
C GLY A 162 -1.90 -12.21 -25.19
N PRO A 163 -0.64 -12.24 -24.75
CA PRO A 163 -0.02 -13.46 -24.23
C PRO A 163 -0.61 -13.85 -22.87
N SER A 164 -0.61 -15.15 -22.62
CA SER A 164 -0.91 -15.70 -21.29
C SER A 164 0.30 -15.56 -20.37
N TYR A 165 0.04 -15.55 -19.07
CA TYR A 165 1.08 -15.52 -18.03
C TYR A 165 0.61 -16.32 -16.81
N TYR A 166 1.57 -16.74 -15.98
CA TYR A 166 1.30 -17.56 -14.80
C TYR A 166 0.86 -16.71 -13.59
N SER A 167 1.58 -15.63 -13.30
CA SER A 167 1.28 -14.73 -12.18
C SER A 167 1.81 -13.32 -12.41
N ASP A 168 1.28 -12.37 -11.63
CA ASP A 168 1.77 -11.00 -11.58
C ASP A 168 2.87 -10.84 -10.54
N ALA A 169 3.82 -9.95 -10.83
CA ALA A 169 4.81 -9.44 -9.90
C ALA A 169 4.72 -7.90 -9.89
N PRO A 170 3.90 -7.30 -9.03
CA PRO A 170 3.79 -5.85 -8.90
C PRO A 170 5.04 -5.30 -8.23
N LEU A 171 5.69 -4.33 -8.87
CA LEU A 171 6.87 -3.62 -8.40
C LEU A 171 6.63 -2.12 -8.52
N LEU A 172 6.41 -1.47 -7.38
CA LEU A 172 6.25 -0.02 -7.29
C LEU A 172 7.55 0.59 -6.76
N PHE A 173 8.15 1.43 -7.59
CA PHE A 173 9.39 2.14 -7.27
C PHE A 173 9.07 3.48 -6.63
N SER A 174 9.79 3.82 -5.58
CA SER A 174 9.64 5.08 -4.86
C SER A 174 10.94 5.45 -4.16
N ASP A 175 11.00 6.70 -3.69
CA ASP A 175 12.11 7.19 -2.90
C ASP A 175 11.62 8.10 -1.77
N LEU A 176 12.44 8.26 -0.74
CA LEU A 176 12.16 9.09 0.42
C LEU A 176 13.35 10.00 0.74
N GLU A 177 13.05 11.24 1.11
CA GLU A 177 14.01 12.19 1.66
C GLU A 177 13.74 12.37 3.16
N ILE A 178 14.69 11.95 4.00
CA ILE A 178 14.55 11.98 5.47
C ILE A 178 14.20 13.36 5.98
N ALA A 179 14.84 14.39 5.46
CA ALA A 179 14.64 15.77 5.91
C ALA A 179 13.17 16.19 5.73
N THR A 180 12.57 15.85 4.60
CA THR A 180 11.16 16.13 4.31
C THR A 180 10.23 15.29 5.18
N ASN A 181 10.50 14.00 5.35
CA ASN A 181 9.64 13.14 6.16
C ASN A 181 9.66 13.51 7.65
N LEU A 182 10.79 14.02 8.17
CA LEU A 182 10.90 14.48 9.57
C LEU A 182 10.28 15.87 9.81
N ASP A 183 10.29 16.77 8.83
CA ASP A 183 9.72 18.12 8.95
C ASP A 183 9.05 18.57 7.62
N PRO A 184 7.90 17.98 7.27
CA PRO A 184 7.25 18.24 5.99
C PRO A 184 6.82 19.69 5.80
N VAL A 185 6.49 20.41 6.88
CA VAL A 185 6.02 21.80 6.81
C VAL A 185 7.15 22.75 6.45
N GLN A 186 8.34 22.56 6.98
CA GLN A 186 9.52 23.41 6.70
C GLN A 186 10.14 23.08 5.33
N SER A 187 9.98 21.87 4.85
CA SER A 187 10.53 21.43 3.57
C SER A 187 9.74 21.94 2.37
N TYR A 188 8.46 22.28 2.54
CA TYR A 188 7.60 22.78 1.47
C TYR A 188 7.63 24.32 1.34
N PRO A 189 7.63 24.91 0.12
CA PRO A 189 7.72 24.27 -1.18
C PRO A 189 9.13 23.79 -1.51
N PHE A 190 9.22 22.61 -2.13
CA PHE A 190 10.50 22.00 -2.47
C PHE A 190 11.22 22.76 -3.58
N HIS A 191 12.51 22.98 -3.39
CA HIS A 191 13.40 23.53 -4.42
C HIS A 191 14.38 22.50 -4.95
N ASP A 192 14.73 21.49 -4.14
CA ASP A 192 15.73 20.47 -4.45
C ASP A 192 15.46 19.27 -3.52
N ILE A 193 14.82 18.22 -4.05
CA ILE A 193 14.57 16.98 -3.34
C ILE A 193 15.72 16.03 -3.65
N ARG A 194 16.37 15.54 -2.60
CA ARG A 194 17.49 14.60 -2.67
C ARG A 194 17.19 13.36 -1.84
N PRO A 195 16.57 12.34 -2.46
CA PRO A 195 16.22 11.14 -1.74
C PRO A 195 17.43 10.45 -1.07
N ASP A 196 17.20 9.98 0.14
CA ASP A 196 18.14 9.20 0.93
C ASP A 196 17.90 7.70 0.78
N TYR A 197 16.64 7.29 0.59
CA TYR A 197 16.23 5.89 0.41
C TYR A 197 15.53 5.70 -0.92
N PHE A 198 15.90 4.61 -1.59
CA PHE A 198 15.34 4.15 -2.86
C PHE A 198 14.69 2.80 -2.65
N MET A 199 13.43 2.66 -3.01
CA MET A 199 12.63 1.53 -2.56
C MET A 199 11.93 0.81 -3.69
N VAL A 200 11.71 -0.48 -3.48
CA VAL A 200 10.80 -1.33 -4.24
C VAL A 200 9.73 -1.86 -3.29
N ASN A 201 8.47 -1.55 -3.54
CA ASN A 201 7.34 -1.89 -2.66
C ASN A 201 7.56 -1.47 -1.19
N GLY A 202 8.12 -0.27 -0.97
CA GLY A 202 8.39 0.27 0.36
C GLY A 202 9.59 -0.38 1.10
N ARG A 203 10.47 -1.08 0.40
CA ARG A 203 11.64 -1.77 0.94
C ARG A 203 12.89 -1.43 0.18
N SER A 204 14.02 -1.49 0.88
CA SER A 204 15.35 -1.26 0.31
C SER A 204 16.37 -2.28 0.81
N GLY A 205 17.51 -2.36 0.16
CA GLY A 205 18.67 -3.13 0.59
C GLY A 205 18.35 -4.57 1.01
N SER A 206 18.75 -4.94 2.22
CA SER A 206 18.59 -6.30 2.75
C SER A 206 17.12 -6.73 2.95
N GLN A 207 16.19 -5.79 3.07
CA GLN A 207 14.76 -6.10 3.21
C GLN A 207 14.17 -6.75 1.95
N LEU A 208 14.77 -6.50 0.77
CA LEU A 208 14.34 -7.11 -0.49
C LEU A 208 14.60 -8.61 -0.55
N GLU A 209 15.57 -9.11 0.20
CA GLU A 209 15.93 -10.54 0.26
C GLU A 209 14.93 -11.35 1.12
N THR A 210 14.23 -10.71 2.05
CA THR A 210 13.30 -11.38 2.96
C THR A 210 11.93 -11.64 2.34
N GLY A 211 11.59 -10.96 1.27
CA GLY A 211 10.42 -11.21 0.42
C GLY A 211 9.08 -10.78 0.96
N SER A 212 8.90 -10.70 2.26
CA SER A 212 7.65 -10.27 2.90
C SER A 212 7.93 -9.69 4.28
N THR A 213 7.33 -8.56 4.59
CA THR A 213 7.35 -8.01 5.95
C THR A 213 6.38 -8.75 6.88
N GLY A 214 5.48 -9.57 6.31
CA GLY A 214 4.36 -10.13 7.05
C GLY A 214 3.21 -9.15 7.28
N ILE A 215 3.28 -7.96 6.72
CA ILE A 215 2.21 -6.97 6.80
C ILE A 215 1.16 -7.31 5.74
N PRO A 216 -0.12 -7.51 6.11
CA PRO A 216 -1.18 -7.77 5.15
C PRO A 216 -1.32 -6.63 4.12
N GLY A 217 -1.52 -6.98 2.85
CA GLY A 217 -1.69 -6.01 1.77
C GLY A 217 -0.38 -5.43 1.20
N GLU A 218 0.78 -5.78 1.75
CA GLU A 218 2.07 -5.44 1.15
C GLU A 218 2.45 -6.40 0.02
N SER A 219 2.91 -5.85 -1.08
CA SER A 219 3.46 -6.63 -2.19
C SER A 219 4.80 -7.25 -1.81
N GLY A 220 4.98 -8.54 -2.05
CA GLY A 220 6.27 -9.21 -1.90
C GLY A 220 7.31 -8.64 -2.87
N THR A 221 8.58 -8.83 -2.55
CA THR A 221 9.70 -8.41 -3.42
C THR A 221 10.44 -9.59 -4.04
N ILE A 222 10.32 -10.80 -3.47
CA ILE A 222 10.85 -12.01 -4.10
C ILE A 222 9.83 -12.54 -5.11
N ILE A 223 10.25 -12.67 -6.35
CA ILE A 223 9.40 -13.16 -7.44
C ILE A 223 9.59 -14.66 -7.58
N SER A 224 8.49 -15.41 -7.47
CA SER A 224 8.48 -16.84 -7.78
C SER A 224 8.20 -17.02 -9.26
N CYS A 225 9.14 -17.59 -9.98
CA CYS A 225 9.03 -17.89 -11.40
C CYS A 225 9.24 -19.38 -11.63
N PRO A 226 8.19 -20.22 -11.66
CA PRO A 226 8.33 -21.64 -11.92
C PRO A 226 8.90 -21.89 -13.33
N ASN A 227 9.72 -22.92 -13.46
CA ASN A 227 10.35 -23.27 -14.73
C ASN A 227 9.33 -23.48 -15.84
N GLY A 228 9.51 -22.80 -16.96
CA GLY A 228 8.64 -22.86 -18.13
C GLY A 228 7.39 -21.97 -18.03
N GLU A 229 7.24 -21.18 -16.96
CA GLU A 229 6.13 -20.23 -16.79
C GLU A 229 6.60 -18.80 -17.09
N SER A 230 5.65 -17.97 -17.53
CA SER A 230 5.89 -16.54 -17.75
C SER A 230 5.31 -15.72 -16.61
N ILE A 231 6.07 -14.77 -16.09
CA ILE A 231 5.66 -13.84 -15.03
C ILE A 231 5.47 -12.44 -15.60
N ALA A 232 4.36 -11.80 -15.28
CA ALA A 232 4.11 -10.41 -15.65
C ALA A 232 4.71 -9.47 -14.59
N LEU A 233 5.85 -8.87 -14.88
CA LEU A 233 6.38 -7.75 -14.09
C LEU A 233 5.48 -6.54 -14.33
N ARG A 234 4.79 -6.08 -13.27
CA ARG A 234 3.91 -4.92 -13.26
C ARG A 234 4.66 -3.74 -12.65
N LEU A 235 5.33 -2.99 -13.50
CA LEU A 235 6.25 -1.92 -13.08
C LEU A 235 5.54 -0.57 -13.03
N GLY A 236 5.77 0.20 -11.98
CA GLY A 236 5.29 1.58 -11.86
C GLY A 236 6.24 2.41 -11.00
N SER A 237 6.39 3.70 -11.33
CA SER A 237 7.25 4.60 -10.56
C SER A 237 6.48 5.76 -9.94
N MET A 238 6.67 5.94 -8.64
CA MET A 238 6.26 7.10 -7.85
C MET A 238 7.47 7.83 -7.26
N ALA A 239 8.67 7.50 -7.75
CA ALA A 239 9.92 8.10 -7.32
C ALA A 239 10.08 9.53 -7.86
N TYR A 240 10.95 10.33 -7.26
CA TYR A 240 11.47 11.59 -7.79
C TYR A 240 12.61 11.35 -8.77
N THR A 241 13.27 10.21 -8.66
CA THR A 241 14.41 9.82 -9.48
C THR A 241 13.94 9.03 -10.71
N LEU A 242 14.78 9.00 -11.74
CA LEU A 242 14.63 8.05 -12.83
C LEU A 242 14.93 6.65 -12.30
N THR A 243 14.02 5.73 -12.52
CA THR A 243 14.23 4.31 -12.24
C THR A 243 14.65 3.61 -13.52
N LYS A 244 15.80 2.92 -13.50
CA LYS A 244 16.28 2.10 -14.62
C LYS A 244 16.26 0.64 -14.20
N ILE A 245 15.58 -0.19 -14.97
CA ILE A 245 15.50 -1.63 -14.73
C ILE A 245 16.44 -2.36 -15.66
N ILE A 246 17.31 -3.20 -15.11
CA ILE A 246 18.19 -4.09 -15.86
C ILE A 246 17.66 -5.50 -15.70
N ILE A 247 17.29 -6.12 -16.82
CA ILE A 247 16.75 -7.49 -16.87
C ILE A 247 17.81 -8.38 -17.49
N PRO A 248 18.34 -9.37 -16.76
CA PRO A 248 19.28 -10.34 -17.32
C PRO A 248 18.72 -11.01 -18.58
N PRO A 249 19.55 -11.22 -19.63
CA PRO A 249 19.12 -11.85 -20.89
C PRO A 249 18.46 -13.22 -20.70
N GLU A 250 18.85 -13.97 -19.67
CA GLU A 250 18.33 -15.31 -19.34
C GLU A 250 16.84 -15.27 -18.94
N LEU A 251 16.32 -14.09 -18.61
CA LEU A 251 14.89 -13.90 -18.30
C LEU A 251 14.03 -13.58 -19.51
N GLU A 252 14.62 -13.39 -20.70
CA GLU A 252 13.92 -13.12 -21.95
C GLU A 252 12.83 -12.03 -21.83
N GLY A 253 13.18 -10.89 -21.22
CA GLY A 253 12.24 -9.80 -20.96
C GLY A 253 11.59 -9.28 -22.25
N MET A 254 10.26 -9.23 -22.28
CA MET A 254 9.47 -8.74 -23.41
C MET A 254 8.43 -7.72 -22.93
N CYS A 255 8.50 -6.48 -23.39
CA CYS A 255 7.53 -5.44 -23.06
C CYS A 255 6.27 -5.57 -23.94
N TYR A 256 5.12 -5.69 -23.29
CA TYR A 256 3.81 -5.81 -23.94
C TYR A 256 2.91 -4.60 -23.70
N MET A 257 3.08 -3.87 -22.59
CA MET A 257 2.22 -2.74 -22.29
C MET A 257 3.03 -1.57 -21.73
N SER A 258 2.62 -0.35 -22.06
CA SER A 258 3.10 0.90 -21.54
C SER A 258 1.91 1.75 -21.11
N ASP A 259 1.97 2.38 -19.93
CA ASP A 259 0.94 3.25 -19.37
C ASP A 259 -0.48 2.67 -19.40
N GLY A 260 -0.58 1.38 -19.06
CA GLY A 260 -1.86 0.65 -19.01
C GLY A 260 -2.44 0.31 -20.40
N ARG A 261 -1.65 0.42 -21.48
CA ARG A 261 -2.10 0.10 -22.85
C ARG A 261 -1.14 -0.86 -23.55
N PRO A 262 -1.64 -1.76 -24.39
CA PRO A 262 -0.80 -2.60 -25.23
C PRO A 262 0.09 -1.76 -26.15
N VAL A 263 1.38 -2.08 -26.22
CA VAL A 263 2.27 -1.47 -27.21
C VAL A 263 1.94 -1.99 -28.61
N PRO A 264 2.04 -1.18 -29.68
CA PRO A 264 1.70 -1.60 -31.03
C PRO A 264 2.50 -2.83 -31.52
N THR A 265 3.72 -2.97 -31.05
CA THR A 265 4.61 -4.10 -31.35
C THR A 265 5.42 -4.40 -30.10
N PRO A 266 5.27 -5.59 -29.50
CA PRO A 266 6.10 -6.00 -28.35
C PRO A 266 7.58 -5.99 -28.72
N PHE A 267 8.43 -5.65 -27.75
CA PHE A 267 9.87 -5.54 -27.97
C PHE A 267 10.67 -6.12 -26.80
N GLY A 268 11.84 -6.69 -27.09
CA GLY A 268 12.75 -7.24 -26.09
C GLY A 268 13.32 -6.15 -25.18
N VAL A 269 13.48 -6.46 -23.91
CA VAL A 269 13.96 -5.54 -22.90
C VAL A 269 15.07 -6.18 -22.06
N GLU A 270 16.29 -5.66 -22.19
CA GLU A 270 17.39 -5.91 -21.26
C GLU A 270 17.60 -4.70 -20.33
N GLU A 271 17.19 -3.51 -20.78
CA GLU A 271 17.23 -2.27 -20.00
C GLU A 271 16.00 -1.41 -20.36
N ILE A 272 15.38 -0.78 -19.35
CA ILE A 272 14.28 0.17 -19.55
C ILE A 272 14.32 1.28 -18.52
N ASP A 273 14.14 2.51 -18.97
CA ASP A 273 13.97 3.70 -18.15
C ASP A 273 12.49 3.89 -17.80
N ILE A 274 12.20 4.18 -16.53
CA ILE A 274 10.85 4.43 -16.02
C ILE A 274 10.86 5.77 -15.29
N TYR A 275 10.20 6.75 -15.87
CA TYR A 275 10.07 8.07 -15.26
C TYR A 275 8.93 8.12 -14.23
N PRO A 276 8.90 9.12 -13.34
CA PRO A 276 7.81 9.32 -12.39
C PRO A 276 6.43 9.29 -13.06
N GLY A 277 5.54 8.42 -12.59
CA GLY A 277 4.19 8.23 -13.13
C GLY A 277 4.08 7.23 -14.29
N GLU A 278 5.17 6.79 -14.90
CA GLU A 278 5.15 5.78 -15.97
C GLU A 278 4.93 4.36 -15.42
N ARG A 279 4.32 3.49 -16.24
CA ARG A 279 4.07 2.09 -15.93
C ARG A 279 4.37 1.22 -17.13
N PHE A 280 4.99 0.07 -16.90
CA PHE A 280 5.24 -0.93 -17.93
C PHE A 280 4.77 -2.32 -17.47
N THR A 281 4.38 -3.16 -18.43
CA THR A 281 4.19 -4.59 -18.21
C THR A 281 5.15 -5.35 -19.09
N ILE A 282 6.06 -6.08 -18.44
CA ILE A 282 7.08 -6.89 -19.09
C ILE A 282 6.86 -8.34 -18.70
N LEU A 283 6.75 -9.25 -19.67
CA LEU A 283 6.84 -10.67 -19.38
C LEU A 283 8.30 -11.10 -19.30
N ILE A 284 8.61 -11.86 -18.27
CA ILE A 284 9.85 -12.63 -18.16
C ILE A 284 9.52 -14.10 -18.28
N SER A 285 10.34 -14.87 -19.00
CA SER A 285 10.08 -16.28 -19.33
C SER A 285 11.40 -17.07 -19.34
N PRO A 286 12.01 -17.34 -18.19
CA PRO A 286 13.29 -18.05 -18.14
C PRO A 286 13.12 -19.48 -18.71
N GLU A 287 14.03 -19.88 -19.61
CA GLU A 287 14.01 -21.21 -20.25
C GLU A 287 14.37 -22.38 -19.32
N ALA A 288 15.03 -22.10 -18.20
CA ALA A 288 15.51 -23.09 -17.24
C ALA A 288 15.32 -22.60 -15.82
N GLU A 289 15.64 -23.44 -14.85
CA GLU A 289 15.71 -23.03 -13.45
C GLU A 289 16.56 -21.75 -13.30
N TYR A 290 15.92 -20.69 -12.81
CA TYR A 290 16.56 -19.40 -12.62
C TYR A 290 16.62 -19.04 -11.14
N ASP A 291 17.77 -18.63 -10.66
CA ASP A 291 17.98 -18.04 -9.35
C ASP A 291 18.95 -16.86 -9.48
N GLY A 292 18.41 -15.67 -9.60
CA GLY A 292 19.15 -14.44 -9.82
C GLY A 292 18.29 -13.23 -9.45
N SER A 293 18.65 -12.06 -9.99
CA SER A 293 17.95 -10.82 -9.68
C SER A 293 17.84 -9.92 -10.91
N ILE A 294 16.79 -9.14 -10.97
CA ILE A 294 16.77 -7.90 -11.76
C ILE A 294 17.38 -6.78 -10.91
N GLU A 295 18.09 -5.87 -11.56
CA GLU A 295 18.67 -4.70 -10.90
C GLU A 295 17.75 -3.49 -11.12
N VAL A 296 17.48 -2.74 -10.05
CA VAL A 296 16.67 -1.52 -10.03
C VAL A 296 17.59 -0.37 -9.65
N GLN A 297 18.02 0.41 -10.63
CA GLN A 297 18.90 1.54 -10.44
C GLN A 297 18.08 2.82 -10.28
N SER A 298 18.54 3.73 -9.42
CA SER A 298 18.01 5.08 -9.26
C SER A 298 19.03 6.11 -9.75
N TRP A 299 18.56 7.05 -10.55
CA TRP A 299 19.38 8.07 -11.19
C TRP A 299 18.80 9.46 -10.97
N ASP A 300 19.64 10.44 -10.66
CA ASP A 300 19.26 11.84 -10.61
C ASP A 300 18.89 12.35 -12.01
N MET A 301 17.67 12.88 -12.15
CA MET A 301 17.16 13.34 -13.45
C MET A 301 17.76 14.68 -13.91
N VAL A 302 18.40 15.45 -13.02
CA VAL A 302 18.95 16.77 -13.33
C VAL A 302 20.35 16.64 -13.90
N ASN A 303 21.19 15.83 -13.29
CA ASN A 303 22.61 15.71 -13.63
C ASN A 303 22.97 14.34 -14.21
N SER A 304 22.00 13.40 -14.28
CA SER A 304 22.20 12.02 -14.72
C SER A 304 23.25 11.26 -13.89
N GLU A 305 23.31 11.55 -12.60
CA GLU A 305 24.16 10.85 -11.65
C GLU A 305 23.52 9.56 -11.18
N TYR A 306 24.28 8.47 -11.16
CA TYR A 306 23.86 7.23 -10.53
C TYR A 306 23.84 7.41 -9.01
N LEU A 307 22.73 7.00 -8.38
CA LEU A 307 22.52 7.18 -6.96
C LEU A 307 22.54 5.86 -6.18
N ASN A 308 21.82 4.83 -6.65
CA ASN A 308 21.70 3.56 -5.92
C ASN A 308 21.28 2.41 -6.83
N SER A 309 21.52 1.18 -6.36
CA SER A 309 20.93 -0.05 -6.91
C SER A 309 20.29 -0.90 -5.83
N ASN A 310 19.12 -1.41 -6.17
CA ASN A 310 18.42 -2.47 -5.47
C ASN A 310 18.35 -3.73 -6.34
N PHE A 311 18.24 -4.90 -5.71
CA PHE A 311 18.19 -6.18 -6.41
C PHE A 311 16.92 -6.93 -6.01
N VAL A 312 16.01 -7.13 -6.98
CA VAL A 312 14.78 -7.90 -6.79
C VAL A 312 15.05 -9.33 -7.23
N ARG A 313 15.00 -10.26 -6.27
CA ARG A 313 15.31 -11.66 -6.51
C ARG A 313 14.20 -12.36 -7.26
N ILE A 314 14.58 -13.14 -8.25
CA ILE A 314 13.71 -14.04 -9.01
C ILE A 314 14.24 -15.45 -8.84
N ARG A 315 13.39 -16.39 -8.49
CA ARG A 315 13.77 -17.78 -8.30
C ARG A 315 12.65 -18.75 -8.67
N ASP A 316 13.02 -19.96 -9.07
CA ASP A 316 12.08 -21.05 -9.25
C ASP A 316 11.41 -21.40 -7.89
N ALA A 317 10.09 -21.55 -7.90
CA ALA A 317 9.33 -22.01 -6.74
C ALA A 317 9.78 -23.39 -6.24
N ALA A 318 10.30 -24.24 -7.13
CA ALA A 318 10.81 -25.57 -6.79
C ALA A 318 12.11 -25.51 -5.95
N LEU A 319 12.90 -24.43 -6.05
CA LEU A 319 14.11 -24.23 -5.25
C LEU A 319 13.83 -23.84 -3.78
N ASN A 320 12.58 -23.78 -3.37
CA ASN A 320 12.18 -23.56 -1.97
C ASN A 320 12.48 -24.76 -1.02
N ILE A 321 13.30 -25.73 -1.45
CA ILE A 321 13.74 -26.83 -0.58
C ILE A 321 14.82 -26.31 0.36
N GLY A 322 14.44 -25.64 1.44
CA GLY A 322 15.37 -25.29 2.49
C GLY A 322 15.20 -23.94 3.21
N THR A 323 14.36 -23.06 2.76
CA THR A 323 13.87 -22.01 3.65
C THR A 323 12.76 -22.64 4.50
N PRO A 324 12.82 -22.56 5.84
CA PRO A 324 11.66 -22.88 6.63
C PRO A 324 10.51 -22.05 6.03
N HIS A 325 9.39 -22.71 5.75
CA HIS A 325 8.12 -22.03 5.57
C HIS A 325 7.99 -21.07 6.76
N ILE A 326 8.34 -19.81 6.57
CA ILE A 326 7.82 -18.78 7.42
C ILE A 326 6.36 -18.76 6.97
N GLN A 327 5.54 -19.55 7.65
CA GLN A 327 4.11 -19.39 7.58
C GLN A 327 3.88 -17.89 7.70
N SER A 328 3.07 -17.31 6.83
CA SER A 328 2.58 -15.94 6.97
C SER A 328 2.37 -15.70 8.45
N PRO A 329 2.96 -14.66 9.06
CA PRO A 329 2.85 -14.50 10.51
C PRO A 329 1.38 -14.60 10.84
N LEU A 330 1.07 -15.60 11.66
CA LEU A 330 -0.30 -15.90 12.01
C LEU A 330 -0.82 -14.64 12.68
N SER A 331 -1.87 -14.05 12.15
CA SER A 331 -2.30 -12.72 12.56
C SER A 331 -2.93 -12.76 13.96
N LEU A 332 -2.48 -11.86 14.84
CA LEU A 332 -3.21 -11.51 16.05
C LEU A 332 -4.16 -10.37 15.75
N SER A 333 -5.39 -10.48 16.21
CA SER A 333 -6.28 -9.33 16.33
C SER A 333 -6.25 -8.79 17.74
N ILE A 334 -6.15 -7.47 17.87
CA ILE A 334 -6.18 -6.76 19.15
C ILE A 334 -7.35 -5.79 19.16
N SER A 335 -8.23 -5.91 20.15
CA SER A 335 -9.37 -5.03 20.32
C SER A 335 -9.69 -4.73 21.79
N PRO A 336 -10.18 -3.54 22.14
CA PRO A 336 -10.21 -2.34 21.31
C PRO A 336 -8.79 -1.82 21.02
N ASN A 337 -8.62 -1.13 19.92
CA ASN A 337 -7.38 -0.44 19.55
C ASN A 337 -7.75 0.88 18.88
N PRO A 338 -7.47 2.06 19.49
CA PRO A 338 -6.77 2.27 20.79
C PRO A 338 -7.54 1.76 22.02
N SER A 339 -6.81 1.55 23.12
CA SER A 339 -7.39 1.11 24.40
C SER A 339 -6.68 1.72 25.60
N SER A 340 -7.42 2.06 26.65
CA SER A 340 -6.88 2.68 27.88
C SER A 340 -6.63 1.70 29.03
N ASN A 341 -7.38 0.62 29.13
CA ASN A 341 -7.36 -0.23 30.33
C ASN A 341 -6.98 -1.69 30.03
N PHE A 342 -7.52 -2.27 28.96
CA PHE A 342 -7.24 -3.66 28.60
C PHE A 342 -7.41 -3.86 27.09
N ILE A 343 -6.69 -4.82 26.58
CA ILE A 343 -6.84 -5.34 25.23
C ILE A 343 -7.30 -6.79 25.27
N THR A 344 -8.08 -7.19 24.29
CA THR A 344 -8.40 -8.55 23.98
C THR A 344 -7.57 -8.98 22.78
N VAL A 345 -6.81 -10.03 22.92
CA VAL A 345 -5.91 -10.59 21.90
C VAL A 345 -6.47 -11.90 21.43
N ASN A 346 -6.62 -12.08 20.13
CA ASN A 346 -7.15 -13.28 19.52
C ASN A 346 -6.22 -13.76 18.39
N THR A 347 -5.90 -15.07 18.41
CA THR A 347 -5.26 -15.71 17.26
C THR A 347 -6.35 -16.09 16.26
N ASN A 348 -6.33 -15.48 15.08
CA ASN A 348 -7.39 -15.67 14.08
C ASN A 348 -7.50 -17.13 13.57
N ASP A 349 -6.52 -17.95 13.83
CA ASP A 349 -6.48 -19.38 13.49
C ASP A 349 -6.87 -20.34 14.64
N ALA A 350 -7.37 -19.78 15.76
CA ALA A 350 -7.80 -20.51 16.95
C ALA A 350 -6.70 -21.36 17.64
N ARG A 351 -5.41 -21.10 17.36
CA ARG A 351 -4.29 -21.72 18.09
C ARG A 351 -4.07 -21.01 19.42
N SER A 352 -3.60 -21.75 20.42
CA SER A 352 -3.29 -21.17 21.73
C SER A 352 -2.08 -20.22 21.65
N ILE A 353 -2.11 -19.21 22.50
CA ILE A 353 -0.96 -18.36 22.83
C ILE A 353 -0.22 -19.06 23.97
N GLU A 354 1.08 -19.25 23.87
CA GLU A 354 1.87 -19.86 24.98
C GLU A 354 2.60 -18.76 25.75
N ASP A 355 3.62 -18.17 25.14
CA ASP A 355 4.36 -17.05 25.70
C ASP A 355 4.00 -15.76 24.98
N TRP A 356 3.86 -14.66 25.69
CA TRP A 356 3.63 -13.36 25.09
C TRP A 356 4.38 -12.25 25.82
N ALA A 357 4.78 -11.22 25.07
CA ALA A 357 5.41 -10.03 25.61
C ALA A 357 4.90 -8.76 24.90
N ILE A 358 4.82 -7.66 25.63
CA ILE A 358 4.50 -6.35 25.10
C ILE A 358 5.76 -5.48 25.18
N TYR A 359 6.12 -4.89 24.05
CA TYR A 359 7.27 -4.02 23.88
C TYR A 359 6.80 -2.57 23.68
N ASN A 360 7.52 -1.63 24.27
CA ASN A 360 7.35 -0.21 23.97
C ASN A 360 8.12 0.19 22.70
N ALA A 361 8.02 1.46 22.28
CA ALA A 361 8.69 1.99 21.09
C ALA A 361 10.23 1.91 21.12
N SER A 362 10.84 1.73 22.30
CA SER A 362 12.30 1.54 22.45
C SER A 362 12.70 0.05 22.44
N GLY A 363 11.77 -0.87 22.14
CA GLY A 363 12.03 -2.31 22.13
C GLY A 363 12.18 -2.95 23.51
N LYS A 364 11.83 -2.23 24.60
CA LYS A 364 11.88 -2.76 25.95
C LYS A 364 10.59 -3.50 26.29
N ILE A 365 10.69 -4.71 26.86
CA ILE A 365 9.55 -5.44 27.42
C ILE A 365 8.97 -4.64 28.59
N VAL A 366 7.67 -4.36 28.52
CA VAL A 366 6.91 -3.63 29.54
C VAL A 366 5.86 -4.48 30.24
N LEU A 367 5.40 -5.53 29.57
CA LEU A 367 4.55 -6.58 30.13
C LEU A 367 4.89 -7.91 29.46
N GLU A 368 4.76 -9.02 30.20
CA GLU A 368 4.93 -10.37 29.67
C GLU A 368 4.08 -11.36 30.44
N GLY A 369 3.79 -12.52 29.86
CA GLY A 369 3.02 -13.56 30.51
C GLY A 369 2.92 -14.84 29.69
N GLN A 370 2.19 -15.80 30.24
CA GLN A 370 1.91 -17.09 29.61
C GLN A 370 0.42 -17.39 29.65
N THR A 371 -0.06 -18.10 28.64
CA THR A 371 -1.45 -18.58 28.58
C THR A 371 -1.51 -19.78 27.62
N ASP A 372 -2.56 -20.57 27.73
CA ASP A 372 -2.88 -21.68 26.81
C ASP A 372 -4.14 -21.40 25.98
N LEU A 373 -4.61 -20.16 25.96
CA LEU A 373 -5.84 -19.74 25.31
C LEU A 373 -5.55 -19.09 23.94
N HIS A 374 -6.44 -19.29 22.98
CA HIS A 374 -6.44 -18.59 21.70
C HIS A 374 -7.05 -17.17 21.76
N LEU A 375 -7.73 -16.87 22.87
CA LEU A 375 -8.33 -15.58 23.18
C LEU A 375 -7.94 -15.20 24.60
N MET A 376 -7.21 -14.10 24.78
CA MET A 376 -6.81 -13.62 26.10
C MET A 376 -7.14 -12.15 26.28
N ARG A 377 -7.28 -11.74 27.53
CA ARG A 377 -7.45 -10.33 27.92
C ARG A 377 -6.24 -9.89 28.74
N VAL A 378 -5.61 -8.80 28.31
CA VAL A 378 -4.42 -8.25 28.97
C VAL A 378 -4.77 -6.89 29.56
N ASP A 379 -4.46 -6.69 30.84
CA ASP A 379 -4.58 -5.40 31.52
C ASP A 379 -3.35 -4.53 31.14
N ILE A 380 -3.62 -3.40 30.48
CA ILE A 380 -2.62 -2.44 30.04
C ILE A 380 -2.74 -1.10 30.80
N SER A 381 -3.50 -1.04 31.88
CA SER A 381 -3.75 0.19 32.63
C SER A 381 -2.50 0.81 33.24
N SER A 382 -1.46 0.01 33.46
CA SER A 382 -0.15 0.43 33.97
C SER A 382 0.79 1.02 32.93
N LEU A 383 0.50 0.86 31.62
CA LEU A 383 1.34 1.39 30.55
C LEU A 383 1.12 2.90 30.42
N GLU A 384 2.11 3.63 29.93
CA GLU A 384 1.97 5.04 29.52
C GLU A 384 1.24 5.14 28.18
N SER A 385 0.70 6.33 27.85
CA SER A 385 0.10 6.53 26.52
C SER A 385 1.18 6.45 25.44
N GLY A 386 0.95 5.63 24.42
CA GLY A 386 1.94 5.39 23.38
C GLY A 386 1.62 4.17 22.52
N SER A 387 2.52 3.87 21.60
CA SER A 387 2.45 2.72 20.71
C SER A 387 3.22 1.54 21.30
N TYR A 388 2.64 0.35 21.18
CA TYR A 388 3.16 -0.88 21.72
C TYR A 388 3.06 -2.01 20.69
N ILE A 389 3.94 -3.00 20.80
CA ILE A 389 3.92 -4.22 20.02
C ILE A 389 3.69 -5.38 20.97
N LEU A 390 2.69 -6.21 20.71
CA LEU A 390 2.52 -7.50 21.36
C LEU A 390 3.11 -8.58 20.46
N GLU A 391 4.01 -9.37 21.02
CA GLU A 391 4.53 -10.59 20.40
C GLU A 391 4.07 -11.80 21.19
N SER A 392 3.79 -12.89 20.50
CA SER A 392 3.47 -14.19 21.07
C SER A 392 4.15 -15.31 20.31
N ILE A 393 4.54 -16.35 21.03
CA ILE A 393 5.18 -17.53 20.48
C ILE A 393 4.35 -18.75 20.89
N ASN A 394 4.11 -19.65 19.95
CA ASN A 394 3.55 -20.98 20.21
C ASN A 394 4.37 -22.01 19.40
N GLY A 395 5.28 -22.70 20.04
CA GLY A 395 6.21 -23.64 19.39
C GLY A 395 7.07 -22.95 18.32
N GLN A 396 6.80 -23.25 17.05
CA GLN A 396 7.50 -22.62 15.91
C GLN A 396 6.74 -21.42 15.31
N ASN A 397 5.56 -21.07 15.83
CA ASN A 397 4.74 -20.00 15.31
C ASN A 397 5.00 -18.72 16.09
N HIS A 398 5.29 -17.64 15.36
CA HIS A 398 5.44 -16.29 15.88
C HIS A 398 4.25 -15.45 15.44
N TYR A 399 3.64 -14.75 16.40
CA TYR A 399 2.54 -13.82 16.19
C TYR A 399 2.98 -12.43 16.62
N ARG A 400 2.55 -11.42 15.90
CA ARG A 400 2.87 -10.04 16.24
C ARG A 400 1.70 -9.12 15.88
N ALA A 401 1.38 -8.19 16.76
CA ALA A 401 0.41 -7.14 16.49
C ALA A 401 0.75 -5.86 17.25
N ARG A 402 0.39 -4.71 16.68
CA ARG A 402 0.58 -3.39 17.27
C ARG A 402 -0.73 -2.89 17.88
N PHE A 403 -0.63 -2.14 18.97
CA PHE A 403 -1.77 -1.41 19.55
C PHE A 403 -1.33 -0.08 20.14
N ILE A 404 -2.31 0.80 20.36
CA ILE A 404 -2.15 2.12 20.96
C ILE A 404 -2.85 2.14 22.31
N ARG A 405 -2.13 2.65 23.33
CA ARG A 405 -2.64 2.88 24.66
C ARG A 405 -2.82 4.38 24.92
#